data_85fdb8beba87c2926c3a3f4be95ba3ce
#
_entry.id   85fdb8beba87c2926c3a3f4be95ba3ce
#
_cell.length_a   1.000
_cell.length_b   1.000
_cell.length_c   1.000
_cell.angle_alpha   90.00
_cell.angle_beta   90.00
_cell.angle_gamma   90.00
#
_symmetry.space_group_name_H-M   'P 1'
#
loop_
_entity.id
_entity.type
_entity.pdbx_description
1 polymer ?
#
loop_
_entity_poly.entity_id
_entity_poly.type
_entity_poly.pdbx_seq_one_letter_code
_entity_poly.pdbx_strand_id
1 'polypeptide(L)'
;MKTPKGLQDLIDEGVIDQVLRPLKSGKEASVYVVRSGENVRCAKVYKDMAQRSFQARVQYQEGRKVRGSREMRAMGKATKFGRKEAEAAWKNAEVDALYQLAAAGVRVPEPYGYFSGVLVMELVTDVDGHSAPRLGEVELSADTARDYHRFLMQQVARMLCVGLIHGDLSEYNVLVGPDGPVIIDFPQVVSAAGNNAARTMLLRDVNNLTASLGRWAPDLLDTWYGEEMWALYEAGDLQPDTRLTGRFTPDLRSVDLDSVREAINDARELALIRQQGREAQDED
;
A
#
# COMPACT_ATOMS: atom_id res chain seq x y z
N MET A 1 -29.87 6.37 -6.24
CA MET A 1 -28.51 6.31 -6.81
C MET A 1 -28.44 5.07 -7.68
N LYS A 2 -27.87 5.13 -8.91
CA LYS A 2 -27.80 3.93 -9.76
C LYS A 2 -26.68 3.01 -9.24
N THR A 3 -27.02 1.80 -8.84
CA THR A 3 -26.05 0.80 -8.38
C THR A 3 -25.08 0.48 -9.51
N PRO A 4 -23.73 0.48 -9.28
CA PRO A 4 -22.77 0.02 -10.26
C PRO A 4 -23.05 -1.43 -10.69
N LYS A 5 -22.87 -1.74 -11.98
CA LYS A 5 -23.20 -3.06 -12.54
C LYS A 5 -22.56 -4.22 -11.75
N GLY A 6 -21.27 -4.12 -11.40
CA GLY A 6 -20.58 -5.18 -10.64
C GLY A 6 -21.15 -5.39 -9.23
N LEU A 7 -21.70 -4.36 -8.58
CA LEU A 7 -22.37 -4.50 -7.28
C LEU A 7 -23.77 -5.07 -7.41
N GLN A 8 -24.47 -4.82 -8.53
CA GLN A 8 -25.77 -5.44 -8.79
C GLN A 8 -25.63 -6.95 -8.96
N ASP A 9 -24.62 -7.39 -9.70
CA ASP A 9 -24.33 -8.83 -9.86
C ASP A 9 -24.11 -9.52 -8.48
N LEU A 10 -23.41 -8.85 -7.54
CA LEU A 10 -23.20 -9.38 -6.18
C LEU A 10 -24.49 -9.42 -5.34
N ILE A 11 -25.41 -8.49 -5.56
CA ILE A 11 -26.74 -8.53 -4.91
C ILE A 11 -27.54 -9.71 -5.45
N ASP A 12 -27.57 -9.88 -6.77
CA ASP A 12 -28.35 -10.93 -7.44
C ASP A 12 -27.80 -12.33 -7.05
N GLU A 13 -26.50 -12.45 -6.79
CA GLU A 13 -25.84 -13.67 -6.31
C GLU A 13 -25.93 -13.87 -4.79
N GLY A 14 -26.47 -12.90 -4.04
CA GLY A 14 -26.62 -12.96 -2.58
C GLY A 14 -25.31 -12.82 -1.79
N VAL A 15 -24.26 -12.31 -2.41
CA VAL A 15 -22.97 -12.02 -1.75
C VAL A 15 -23.09 -10.79 -0.85
N ILE A 16 -23.85 -9.79 -1.32
CA ILE A 16 -24.21 -8.59 -0.55
C ILE A 16 -25.72 -8.38 -0.65
N ASP A 17 -26.31 -7.78 0.37
CA ASP A 17 -27.76 -7.51 0.40
C ASP A 17 -28.06 -6.12 -0.16
N GLN A 18 -27.21 -5.14 0.11
CA GLN A 18 -27.49 -3.74 -0.20
C GLN A 18 -26.21 -2.90 -0.29
N VAL A 19 -26.21 -1.94 -1.21
CA VAL A 19 -25.23 -0.83 -1.25
C VAL A 19 -25.77 0.31 -0.38
N LEU A 20 -25.06 0.63 0.69
CA LEU A 20 -25.47 1.65 1.66
C LEU A 20 -25.09 3.05 1.19
N ARG A 21 -23.82 3.26 0.83
CA ARG A 21 -23.31 4.56 0.36
C ARG A 21 -22.00 4.42 -0.38
N PRO A 22 -21.62 5.38 -1.24
CA PRO A 22 -20.23 5.50 -1.71
C PRO A 22 -19.34 5.95 -0.54
N LEU A 23 -18.11 5.44 -0.50
CA LEU A 23 -17.11 5.83 0.45
C LEU A 23 -16.08 6.75 -0.22
N LYS A 24 -15.52 6.31 -1.35
CA LYS A 24 -14.51 7.04 -2.11
C LYS A 24 -14.56 6.66 -3.58
N SER A 25 -14.30 7.63 -4.46
CA SER A 25 -14.09 7.35 -5.89
C SER A 25 -12.73 7.88 -6.31
N GLY A 26 -11.82 6.97 -6.63
CA GLY A 26 -10.49 7.27 -7.15
C GLY A 26 -10.39 7.06 -8.67
N LYS A 27 -9.20 7.23 -9.21
CA LYS A 27 -8.89 6.98 -10.64
C LYS A 27 -9.00 5.49 -10.99
N GLU A 28 -8.67 4.60 -10.06
CA GLU A 28 -8.48 3.17 -10.27
C GLU A 28 -9.67 2.33 -9.82
N ALA A 29 -10.33 2.75 -8.75
CA ALA A 29 -11.48 2.05 -8.20
C ALA A 29 -12.47 3.02 -7.55
N SER A 30 -13.68 2.55 -7.36
CA SER A 30 -14.68 3.19 -6.50
C SER A 30 -14.98 2.27 -5.33
N VAL A 31 -15.03 2.84 -4.14
CA VAL A 31 -15.22 2.11 -2.89
C VAL A 31 -16.59 2.44 -2.33
N TYR A 32 -17.31 1.40 -1.90
CA TYR A 32 -18.67 1.49 -1.39
C TYR A 32 -18.77 0.80 -0.03
N VAL A 33 -19.63 1.33 0.82
CA VAL A 33 -20.07 0.64 2.02
C VAL A 33 -21.29 -0.21 1.63
N VAL A 34 -21.25 -1.50 1.96
CA VAL A 34 -22.24 -2.49 1.63
C VAL A 34 -22.69 -3.26 2.86
N ARG A 35 -23.88 -3.84 2.81
CA ARG A 35 -24.38 -4.78 3.83
C ARG A 35 -24.26 -6.20 3.30
N SER A 36 -23.81 -7.13 4.14
CA SER A 36 -23.76 -8.56 3.87
C SER A 36 -24.18 -9.30 5.14
N GLY A 37 -25.41 -9.74 5.20
CA GLY A 37 -26.08 -10.22 6.41
C GLY A 37 -26.16 -9.12 7.48
N GLU A 38 -25.75 -9.43 8.68
CA GLU A 38 -25.69 -8.46 9.78
C GLU A 38 -24.47 -7.53 9.73
N ASN A 39 -23.51 -7.82 8.85
CA ASN A 39 -22.23 -7.10 8.80
C ASN A 39 -22.25 -5.97 7.79
N VAL A 40 -21.58 -4.87 8.14
CA VAL A 40 -21.25 -3.79 7.23
C VAL A 40 -19.83 -4.01 6.72
N ARG A 41 -19.64 -3.98 5.40
CA ARG A 41 -18.39 -4.29 4.72
C ARG A 41 -18.03 -3.21 3.71
N CYS A 42 -16.83 -3.31 3.18
CA CYS A 42 -16.32 -2.46 2.12
C CYS A 42 -16.27 -3.24 0.80
N ALA A 43 -16.74 -2.64 -0.29
CA ALA A 43 -16.64 -3.20 -1.64
C ALA A 43 -15.83 -2.26 -2.54
N LYS A 44 -14.67 -2.73 -3.00
CA LYS A 44 -13.78 -2.02 -3.93
C LYS A 44 -14.06 -2.50 -5.34
N VAL A 45 -14.70 -1.63 -6.15
CA VAL A 45 -15.07 -1.88 -7.55
C VAL A 45 -14.00 -1.29 -8.44
N TYR A 46 -13.24 -2.13 -9.14
CA TYR A 46 -12.18 -1.69 -10.05
C TYR A 46 -12.75 -1.13 -11.35
N LYS A 47 -12.20 0.01 -11.79
CA LYS A 47 -12.57 0.67 -13.05
C LYS A 47 -11.73 0.11 -14.20
N ASP A 48 -12.28 0.08 -15.42
CA ASP A 48 -11.56 -0.31 -16.61
C ASP A 48 -10.46 0.67 -16.96
N MET A 49 -9.27 0.14 -17.32
CA MET A 49 -8.02 0.90 -17.51
C MET A 49 -7.94 1.76 -18.78
N ALA A 50 -9.03 2.00 -19.51
CA ALA A 50 -8.98 2.78 -20.75
C ALA A 50 -8.43 4.22 -20.60
N GLN A 51 -8.22 4.71 -19.35
CA GLN A 51 -7.90 6.12 -19.04
C GLN A 51 -6.58 6.33 -18.27
N ARG A 52 -5.67 5.36 -18.21
CA ARG A 52 -4.44 5.50 -17.40
C ARG A 52 -3.19 5.93 -18.18
N SER A 53 -2.35 6.78 -17.56
CA SER A 53 -1.07 7.21 -18.11
C SER A 53 0.01 6.12 -18.04
N PHE A 54 0.85 6.03 -19.06
CA PHE A 54 1.78 4.93 -19.32
C PHE A 54 3.07 4.95 -18.45
N GLN A 55 3.46 6.10 -17.92
CA GLN A 55 4.80 6.29 -17.33
C GLN A 55 5.03 5.70 -15.95
N ALA A 56 4.01 5.58 -15.10
CA ALA A 56 4.17 5.01 -13.74
C ALA A 56 4.26 3.46 -13.71
N ARG A 57 4.08 2.79 -14.85
CA ARG A 57 3.94 1.33 -14.93
C ARG A 57 5.24 0.54 -14.95
N VAL A 58 6.29 1.08 -15.55
CA VAL A 58 7.50 0.30 -15.87
C VAL A 58 8.22 -0.14 -14.61
N GLN A 59 8.36 0.75 -13.65
CA GLN A 59 9.08 0.50 -12.40
C GLN A 59 8.41 -0.53 -11.46
N TYR A 60 7.05 -0.61 -11.50
CA TYR A 60 6.26 -1.52 -10.65
C TYR A 60 5.91 -2.85 -11.33
N GLN A 61 6.17 -3.02 -12.61
CA GLN A 61 5.94 -4.28 -13.34
C GLN A 61 7.11 -5.26 -13.26
N GLU A 62 8.28 -4.79 -12.88
CA GLU A 62 9.48 -5.62 -12.74
C GLU A 62 9.27 -6.65 -11.61
N GLY A 63 9.56 -7.92 -11.90
CA GLY A 63 9.42 -9.01 -10.93
C GLY A 63 8.04 -9.65 -10.78
N ARG A 64 6.99 -9.14 -11.44
CA ARG A 64 5.67 -9.78 -11.44
C ARG A 64 5.64 -11.00 -12.35
N LYS A 65 5.25 -12.16 -11.80
CA LYS A 65 5.13 -13.41 -12.56
C LYS A 65 3.94 -13.34 -13.51
N VAL A 66 4.20 -13.37 -14.82
CA VAL A 66 3.19 -13.54 -15.88
C VAL A 66 3.22 -14.98 -16.34
N ARG A 67 2.05 -15.66 -16.34
CA ARG A 67 1.92 -17.04 -16.81
C ARG A 67 1.89 -17.06 -18.34
N GLY A 68 3.01 -17.44 -18.95
CA GLY A 68 3.11 -17.71 -20.39
C GLY A 68 3.84 -16.65 -21.24
N SER A 69 4.69 -17.14 -22.15
CA SER A 69 5.52 -16.30 -23.06
C SER A 69 4.70 -15.49 -24.09
N ARG A 70 3.47 -15.95 -24.41
CA ARG A 70 2.56 -15.30 -25.35
C ARG A 70 1.87 -14.10 -24.71
N GLU A 71 1.45 -14.23 -23.43
CA GLU A 71 0.84 -13.18 -22.61
C GLU A 71 1.86 -12.06 -22.32
N MET A 72 3.10 -12.44 -21.96
CA MET A 72 4.18 -11.49 -21.72
C MET A 72 4.48 -10.63 -22.97
N ARG A 73 4.50 -11.24 -24.17
CA ARG A 73 4.66 -10.52 -25.44
C ARG A 73 3.46 -9.65 -25.80
N ALA A 74 2.25 -10.06 -25.43
CA ALA A 74 1.04 -9.28 -25.65
C ALA A 74 0.97 -8.05 -24.73
N MET A 75 1.37 -8.20 -23.47
CA MET A 75 1.44 -7.10 -22.47
C MET A 75 2.47 -6.01 -22.88
N GLY A 76 3.59 -6.40 -23.48
CA GLY A 76 4.61 -5.48 -23.99
C GLY A 76 4.18 -4.69 -25.24
N LYS A 77 3.12 -5.13 -25.93
CA LYS A 77 2.55 -4.39 -27.06
C LYS A 77 1.38 -3.54 -26.59
N ALA A 78 1.37 -2.24 -26.89
CA ALA A 78 0.30 -1.30 -26.54
C ALA A 78 -1.03 -1.57 -27.29
N THR A 79 -1.37 -2.83 -27.52
CA THR A 79 -2.62 -3.27 -28.12
C THR A 79 -3.75 -3.28 -27.11
N LYS A 80 -5.01 -3.22 -27.57
CA LYS A 80 -6.22 -3.33 -26.71
C LYS A 80 -6.20 -4.62 -25.88
N PHE A 81 -5.77 -5.74 -26.48
CA PHE A 81 -5.64 -7.05 -25.83
C PHE A 81 -4.53 -7.01 -24.76
N GLY A 82 -3.32 -6.56 -25.08
CA GLY A 82 -2.21 -6.47 -24.14
C GLY A 82 -2.51 -5.56 -22.95
N ARG A 83 -3.28 -4.48 -23.15
CA ARG A 83 -3.75 -3.62 -22.06
C ARG A 83 -4.74 -4.34 -21.13
N LYS A 84 -5.68 -5.12 -21.68
CA LYS A 84 -6.64 -5.89 -20.89
C LYS A 84 -5.97 -6.99 -20.05
N GLU A 85 -5.00 -7.70 -20.63
CA GLU A 85 -4.22 -8.71 -19.91
C GLU A 85 -3.35 -8.10 -18.78
N ALA A 86 -2.71 -6.95 -19.06
CA ALA A 86 -1.95 -6.21 -18.05
C ALA A 86 -2.86 -5.73 -16.90
N GLU A 87 -4.09 -5.33 -17.20
CA GLU A 87 -5.07 -4.92 -16.22
C GLU A 87 -5.55 -6.08 -15.34
N ALA A 88 -5.87 -7.22 -15.94
CA ALA A 88 -6.26 -8.42 -15.18
C ALA A 88 -5.15 -8.90 -14.25
N ALA A 89 -3.91 -8.95 -14.74
CA ALA A 89 -2.75 -9.32 -13.94
C ALA A 89 -2.50 -8.33 -12.77
N TRP A 90 -2.75 -7.06 -12.99
CA TRP A 90 -2.57 -6.03 -11.95
C TRP A 90 -3.66 -6.09 -10.87
N LYS A 91 -4.93 -6.22 -11.25
CA LYS A 91 -6.05 -6.41 -10.29
C LYS A 91 -5.85 -7.66 -9.45
N ASN A 92 -5.43 -8.77 -10.08
CA ASN A 92 -5.14 -10.01 -9.39
C ASN A 92 -3.95 -9.86 -8.42
N ALA A 93 -2.88 -9.14 -8.81
CA ALA A 93 -1.72 -8.94 -7.94
C ALA A 93 -2.05 -8.13 -6.67
N GLU A 94 -2.91 -7.11 -6.75
CA GLU A 94 -3.37 -6.37 -5.56
C GLU A 94 -4.20 -7.27 -4.64
N VAL A 95 -5.15 -8.01 -5.22
CA VAL A 95 -6.02 -8.93 -4.47
C VAL A 95 -5.18 -10.06 -3.84
N ASP A 96 -4.30 -10.69 -4.62
CA ASP A 96 -3.42 -11.76 -4.15
C ASP A 96 -2.52 -11.27 -3.01
N ALA A 97 -1.97 -10.04 -3.13
CA ALA A 97 -1.16 -9.44 -2.08
C ALA A 97 -1.96 -9.22 -0.80
N LEU A 98 -3.19 -8.71 -0.88
CA LEU A 98 -4.05 -8.51 0.29
C LEU A 98 -4.30 -9.82 1.03
N TYR A 99 -4.65 -10.90 0.32
CA TYR A 99 -4.84 -12.22 0.92
C TYR A 99 -3.55 -12.77 1.54
N GLN A 100 -2.42 -12.62 0.86
CA GLN A 100 -1.12 -13.07 1.36
C GLN A 100 -0.72 -12.31 2.63
N LEU A 101 -0.93 -11.00 2.67
CA LEU A 101 -0.61 -10.15 3.81
C LEU A 101 -1.52 -10.45 5.01
N ALA A 102 -2.83 -10.59 4.79
CA ALA A 102 -3.77 -10.98 5.85
C ALA A 102 -3.39 -12.35 6.45
N ALA A 103 -3.08 -13.35 5.60
CA ALA A 103 -2.64 -14.67 6.05
C ALA A 103 -1.30 -14.63 6.81
N ALA A 104 -0.43 -13.66 6.52
CA ALA A 104 0.84 -13.45 7.23
C ALA A 104 0.69 -12.66 8.55
N GLY A 105 -0.54 -12.30 8.94
CA GLY A 105 -0.81 -11.54 10.15
C GLY A 105 -0.40 -10.06 10.05
N VAL A 106 -0.28 -9.52 8.85
CA VAL A 106 -0.16 -8.07 8.65
C VAL A 106 -1.53 -7.44 8.86
N ARG A 107 -1.60 -6.34 9.60
CA ARG A 107 -2.87 -5.64 9.83
C ARG A 107 -3.27 -4.86 8.59
N VAL A 108 -4.04 -5.51 7.77
CA VAL A 108 -4.69 -5.02 6.55
C VAL A 108 -6.19 -5.26 6.67
N PRO A 109 -7.06 -4.64 5.86
CA PRO A 109 -8.48 -5.00 5.82
C PRO A 109 -8.66 -6.48 5.51
N GLU A 110 -9.41 -7.20 6.35
CA GLU A 110 -9.70 -8.62 6.14
C GLU A 110 -10.42 -8.85 4.81
N PRO A 111 -9.88 -9.64 3.86
CA PRO A 111 -10.54 -9.92 2.61
C PRO A 111 -11.59 -11.03 2.78
N TYR A 112 -12.82 -10.78 2.34
CA TYR A 112 -13.92 -11.75 2.41
C TYR A 112 -14.19 -12.43 1.07
N GLY A 113 -13.86 -11.81 -0.05
CA GLY A 113 -14.00 -12.41 -1.36
C GLY A 113 -13.70 -11.46 -2.51
N TYR A 114 -13.36 -12.06 -3.66
CA TYR A 114 -13.18 -11.33 -4.91
C TYR A 114 -14.09 -11.91 -5.98
N PHE A 115 -15.09 -11.14 -6.42
CA PHE A 115 -16.17 -11.58 -7.31
C PHE A 115 -16.29 -10.62 -8.49
N SER A 116 -16.16 -11.13 -9.70
CA SER A 116 -16.41 -10.37 -10.94
C SER A 116 -15.80 -8.96 -11.00
N GLY A 117 -14.57 -8.79 -10.44
CA GLY A 117 -13.88 -7.49 -10.42
C GLY A 117 -14.25 -6.59 -9.23
N VAL A 118 -14.90 -7.16 -8.21
CA VAL A 118 -15.21 -6.48 -6.94
C VAL A 118 -14.54 -7.22 -5.78
N LEU A 119 -13.73 -6.51 -5.02
CA LEU A 119 -13.14 -7.01 -3.78
C LEU A 119 -14.03 -6.61 -2.60
N VAL A 120 -14.57 -7.60 -1.89
CA VAL A 120 -15.30 -7.42 -0.64
C VAL A 120 -14.35 -7.66 0.52
N MET A 121 -14.24 -6.69 1.42
CA MET A 121 -13.29 -6.69 2.53
C MET A 121 -13.86 -5.97 3.76
N GLU A 122 -13.13 -6.00 4.86
CA GLU A 122 -13.42 -5.27 6.09
C GLU A 122 -13.63 -3.78 5.81
N LEU A 123 -14.70 -3.21 6.37
CA LEU A 123 -14.83 -1.78 6.55
C LEU A 123 -14.11 -1.40 7.85
N VAL A 124 -12.92 -0.84 7.74
CA VAL A 124 -12.21 -0.30 8.91
C VAL A 124 -12.99 0.91 9.44
N THR A 125 -13.37 0.86 10.71
CA THR A 125 -14.16 1.91 11.35
C THR A 125 -13.41 2.55 12.50
N ASP A 126 -13.84 3.74 12.92
CA ASP A 126 -13.47 4.36 14.18
C ASP A 126 -14.27 3.78 15.34
N VAL A 127 -14.10 4.36 16.52
CA VAL A 127 -14.81 3.95 17.77
C VAL A 127 -16.32 4.17 17.70
N ASP A 128 -16.80 5.07 16.85
CA ASP A 128 -18.21 5.41 16.68
C ASP A 128 -18.86 4.61 15.52
N GLY A 129 -18.10 3.73 14.87
CA GLY A 129 -18.57 2.91 13.74
C GLY A 129 -18.61 3.65 12.40
N HIS A 130 -18.06 4.85 12.31
CA HIS A 130 -17.85 5.54 11.05
C HIS A 130 -16.60 5.00 10.35
N SER A 131 -16.45 5.29 9.06
CA SER A 131 -15.22 4.93 8.34
C SER A 131 -14.00 5.56 9.00
N ALA A 132 -13.01 4.74 9.36
CA ALA A 132 -11.82 5.19 10.04
C ALA A 132 -11.08 6.30 9.27
N PRO A 133 -10.59 7.33 9.96
CA PRO A 133 -9.79 8.39 9.36
C PRO A 133 -8.42 7.85 8.91
N ARG A 134 -7.75 8.59 8.04
CA ARG A 134 -6.36 8.31 7.67
C ARG A 134 -5.42 8.82 8.74
N LEU A 135 -4.23 8.22 8.82
CA LEU A 135 -3.18 8.65 9.75
C LEU A 135 -2.82 10.14 9.58
N GLY A 136 -2.87 10.65 8.34
CA GLY A 136 -2.65 12.07 8.07
C GLY A 136 -3.76 13.03 8.52
N GLU A 137 -4.93 12.50 8.90
CA GLU A 137 -6.13 13.25 9.29
C GLU A 137 -6.36 13.29 10.80
N VAL A 138 -5.52 12.61 11.59
CA VAL A 138 -5.64 12.54 13.05
C VAL A 138 -4.55 13.34 13.75
N GLU A 139 -4.85 13.80 14.95
CA GLU A 139 -3.86 14.37 15.89
C GLU A 139 -3.47 13.31 16.91
N LEU A 140 -2.17 13.18 17.18
CA LEU A 140 -1.64 12.15 18.06
C LEU A 140 -0.83 12.76 19.21
N SER A 141 -0.82 12.09 20.36
CA SER A 141 0.22 12.33 21.36
C SER A 141 1.57 11.76 20.90
N ALA A 142 2.67 12.29 21.43
CA ALA A 142 4.01 11.78 21.12
C ALA A 142 4.14 10.27 21.44
N ASP A 143 3.54 9.82 22.52
CA ASP A 143 3.60 8.41 22.91
C ASP A 143 2.78 7.53 21.96
N THR A 144 1.57 7.95 21.57
CA THR A 144 0.76 7.25 20.58
C THR A 144 1.49 7.20 19.21
N ALA A 145 2.16 8.29 18.81
CA ALA A 145 2.94 8.32 17.58
C ALA A 145 4.11 7.31 17.60
N ARG A 146 4.82 7.18 18.75
CA ARG A 146 5.86 6.17 18.93
C ARG A 146 5.32 4.75 18.89
N ASP A 147 4.15 4.51 19.50
CA ASP A 147 3.52 3.19 19.51
C ASP A 147 3.03 2.81 18.10
N TYR A 148 2.41 3.73 17.39
CA TYR A 148 2.00 3.52 15.99
C TYR A 148 3.20 3.30 15.07
N HIS A 149 4.27 4.06 15.25
CA HIS A 149 5.50 3.86 14.49
C HIS A 149 6.07 2.45 14.71
N ARG A 150 6.24 2.05 15.96
CA ARG A 150 6.74 0.71 16.30
C ARG A 150 5.86 -0.39 15.71
N PHE A 151 4.56 -0.24 15.83
CA PHE A 151 3.59 -1.18 15.25
C PHE A 151 3.73 -1.26 13.73
N LEU A 152 3.74 -0.12 13.04
CA LEU A 152 3.85 -0.07 11.58
C LEU A 152 5.18 -0.63 11.08
N MET A 153 6.28 -0.36 11.76
CA MET A 153 7.58 -0.97 11.42
C MET A 153 7.52 -2.50 11.51
N GLN A 154 6.83 -3.04 12.53
CA GLN A 154 6.62 -4.49 12.62
C GLN A 154 5.74 -5.03 11.50
N GLN A 155 4.70 -4.28 11.07
CA GLN A 155 3.89 -4.68 9.92
C GLN A 155 4.71 -4.70 8.62
N VAL A 156 5.54 -3.69 8.39
CA VAL A 156 6.44 -3.62 7.22
C VAL A 156 7.44 -4.77 7.22
N ALA A 157 8.01 -5.13 8.37
CA ALA A 157 8.89 -6.30 8.50
C ALA A 157 8.16 -7.61 8.13
N ARG A 158 6.92 -7.80 8.60
CA ARG A 158 6.09 -8.96 8.22
C ARG A 158 5.80 -9.01 6.73
N MET A 159 5.51 -7.86 6.09
CA MET A 159 5.36 -7.77 4.65
C MET A 159 6.63 -8.23 3.93
N LEU A 160 7.79 -7.75 4.39
CA LEU A 160 9.09 -8.12 3.81
C LEU A 160 9.41 -9.60 4.00
N CYS A 161 9.05 -10.21 5.15
CA CYS A 161 9.20 -11.64 5.39
C CYS A 161 8.42 -12.52 4.39
N VAL A 162 7.29 -12.05 3.88
CA VAL A 162 6.55 -12.76 2.81
C VAL A 162 6.96 -12.30 1.41
N GLY A 163 8.05 -11.54 1.31
CA GLY A 163 8.64 -11.10 0.05
C GLY A 163 7.88 -9.97 -0.65
N LEU A 164 7.09 -9.17 0.10
CA LEU A 164 6.30 -8.07 -0.45
C LEU A 164 6.73 -6.72 0.13
N ILE A 165 6.73 -5.70 -0.73
CA ILE A 165 6.95 -4.29 -0.37
C ILE A 165 5.74 -3.52 -0.89
N HIS A 166 5.21 -2.58 -0.10
CA HIS A 166 4.02 -1.80 -0.45
C HIS A 166 4.25 -0.94 -1.71
N GLY A 167 5.38 -0.25 -1.76
CA GLY A 167 5.81 0.56 -2.90
C GLY A 167 5.17 1.96 -2.99
N ASP A 168 4.25 2.30 -2.07
CA ASP A 168 3.63 3.63 -1.96
C ASP A 168 3.07 3.86 -0.54
N LEU A 169 3.75 3.35 0.49
CA LEU A 169 3.29 3.48 1.87
C LEU A 169 3.52 4.91 2.37
N SER A 170 2.46 5.49 2.92
CA SER A 170 2.46 6.84 3.50
C SER A 170 1.29 6.98 4.47
N GLU A 171 1.20 8.13 5.17
CA GLU A 171 0.08 8.46 6.06
C GLU A 171 -1.30 8.42 5.37
N TYR A 172 -1.33 8.50 4.04
CA TYR A 172 -2.58 8.41 3.25
C TYR A 172 -3.04 6.98 3.01
N ASN A 173 -2.16 6.01 3.17
CA ASN A 173 -2.42 4.58 2.98
C ASN A 173 -2.40 3.81 4.31
N VAL A 174 -2.64 4.52 5.42
CA VAL A 174 -2.86 3.95 6.75
C VAL A 174 -4.15 4.55 7.32
N LEU A 175 -5.09 3.69 7.74
CA LEU A 175 -6.27 4.07 8.49
C LEU A 175 -6.01 3.89 9.98
N VAL A 176 -6.70 4.68 10.82
CA VAL A 176 -6.60 4.59 12.29
C VAL A 176 -7.92 4.07 12.83
N GLY A 177 -7.95 2.77 13.12
CA GLY A 177 -9.07 2.10 13.79
C GLY A 177 -8.92 2.10 15.32
N PRO A 178 -9.90 1.56 16.05
CA PRO A 178 -9.88 1.49 17.51
C PRO A 178 -8.73 0.65 18.06
N ASP A 179 -8.31 -0.37 17.32
CA ASP A 179 -7.21 -1.27 17.69
C ASP A 179 -5.85 -0.81 17.11
N GLY A 180 -5.79 0.37 16.49
CA GLY A 180 -4.58 0.95 15.94
C GLY A 180 -4.53 1.05 14.42
N PRO A 181 -3.33 1.25 13.84
CA PRO A 181 -3.15 1.47 12.40
C PRO A 181 -3.45 0.24 11.54
N VAL A 182 -4.05 0.46 10.38
CA VAL A 182 -4.39 -0.54 9.37
C VAL A 182 -3.84 -0.10 8.01
N ILE A 183 -2.97 -0.90 7.40
CA ILE A 183 -2.36 -0.59 6.09
C ILE A 183 -3.36 -0.93 4.98
N ILE A 184 -3.53 -0.02 4.03
CA ILE A 184 -4.49 -0.15 2.91
C ILE A 184 -3.83 0.20 1.58
N ASP A 185 -4.48 -0.22 0.49
CA ASP A 185 -4.21 0.22 -0.89
C ASP A 185 -2.90 -0.30 -1.48
N PHE A 186 -2.93 -1.52 -2.03
CA PHE A 186 -1.78 -2.30 -2.51
C PHE A 186 -1.58 -2.32 -4.04
N PRO A 187 -2.00 -1.32 -4.84
CA PRO A 187 -1.86 -1.39 -6.30
C PRO A 187 -0.40 -1.36 -6.76
N GLN A 188 0.50 -0.85 -5.93
CA GLN A 188 1.92 -0.69 -6.24
C GLN A 188 2.82 -1.73 -5.56
N VAL A 189 2.20 -2.74 -4.92
CA VAL A 189 2.95 -3.81 -4.26
C VAL A 189 3.91 -4.53 -5.23
N VAL A 190 5.13 -4.76 -4.78
CA VAL A 190 6.18 -5.43 -5.56
C VAL A 190 6.80 -6.58 -4.80
N SER A 191 7.40 -7.51 -5.56
CA SER A 191 8.22 -8.59 -4.98
C SER A 191 9.59 -8.03 -4.55
N ALA A 192 9.96 -8.27 -3.29
CA ALA A 192 11.26 -7.87 -2.76
C ALA A 192 12.43 -8.54 -3.49
N ALA A 193 12.29 -9.81 -3.86
CA ALA A 193 13.33 -10.56 -4.56
C ALA A 193 13.34 -10.35 -6.08
N GLY A 194 12.22 -9.86 -6.66
CA GLY A 194 12.04 -9.78 -8.10
C GLY A 194 12.09 -8.36 -8.68
N ASN A 195 12.34 -7.34 -7.86
CA ASN A 195 12.37 -5.95 -8.29
C ASN A 195 13.70 -5.30 -7.89
N ASN A 196 14.45 -4.79 -8.87
CA ASN A 196 15.75 -4.16 -8.65
C ASN A 196 15.67 -2.89 -7.79
N ALA A 197 14.52 -2.20 -7.78
CA ALA A 197 14.26 -1.03 -6.95
C ALA A 197 13.67 -1.36 -5.56
N ALA A 198 13.56 -2.64 -5.19
CA ALA A 198 12.90 -3.10 -3.98
C ALA A 198 13.43 -2.41 -2.71
N ARG A 199 14.77 -2.37 -2.55
CA ARG A 199 15.43 -1.69 -1.42
C ARG A 199 15.02 -0.22 -1.34
N THR A 200 15.14 0.51 -2.44
CA THR A 200 14.80 1.93 -2.50
C THR A 200 13.32 2.17 -2.17
N MET A 201 12.43 1.30 -2.65
CA MET A 201 10.99 1.38 -2.34
C MET A 201 10.72 1.14 -0.86
N LEU A 202 11.33 0.12 -0.25
CA LEU A 202 11.21 -0.16 1.19
C LEU A 202 11.69 1.02 2.03
N LEU A 203 12.87 1.55 1.74
CA LEU A 203 13.42 2.71 2.46
C LEU A 203 12.51 3.93 2.35
N ARG A 204 11.96 4.21 1.16
CA ARG A 204 11.01 5.29 0.95
C ARG A 204 9.73 5.08 1.76
N ASP A 205 9.16 3.90 1.74
CA ASP A 205 7.94 3.54 2.47
C ASP A 205 8.13 3.76 3.99
N VAL A 206 9.24 3.27 4.56
CA VAL A 206 9.59 3.45 5.96
C VAL A 206 9.83 4.92 6.29
N ASN A 207 10.60 5.63 5.48
CA ASN A 207 10.92 7.05 5.70
C ASN A 207 9.68 7.94 5.62
N ASN A 208 8.70 7.65 4.74
CA ASN A 208 7.44 8.37 4.66
C ASN A 208 6.65 8.26 5.98
N LEU A 209 6.54 7.06 6.55
CA LEU A 209 5.86 6.84 7.83
C LEU A 209 6.61 7.49 8.99
N THR A 210 7.94 7.37 9.02
CA THR A 210 8.81 7.98 10.03
C THR A 210 8.69 9.50 9.99
N ALA A 211 8.75 10.11 8.82
CA ALA A 211 8.60 11.56 8.64
C ALA A 211 7.20 12.05 9.06
N SER A 212 6.14 11.28 8.72
CA SER A 212 4.78 11.62 9.11
C SER A 212 4.60 11.59 10.63
N LEU A 213 5.01 10.53 11.30
CA LEU A 213 4.87 10.35 12.75
C LEU A 213 5.87 11.19 13.55
N GLY A 214 7.02 11.52 12.96
CA GLY A 214 8.02 12.41 13.51
C GLY A 214 7.53 13.84 13.77
N ARG A 215 6.38 14.24 13.20
CA ARG A 215 5.72 15.52 13.52
C ARG A 215 5.28 15.60 14.98
N TRP A 216 4.90 14.47 15.59
CA TRP A 216 4.49 14.37 16.99
C TRP A 216 5.58 13.84 17.91
N ALA A 217 6.50 13.03 17.36
CA ALA A 217 7.61 12.42 18.08
C ALA A 217 8.93 12.59 17.29
N PRO A 218 9.60 13.75 17.41
CA PRO A 218 10.79 14.08 16.60
C PRO A 218 11.96 13.11 16.74
N ASP A 219 12.05 12.40 17.87
CA ASP A 219 13.05 11.37 18.13
C ASP A 219 12.96 10.18 17.15
N LEU A 220 11.83 9.98 16.50
CA LEU A 220 11.67 8.96 15.45
C LEU A 220 12.51 9.26 14.20
N LEU A 221 12.79 10.53 13.93
CA LEU A 221 13.54 10.96 12.74
C LEU A 221 15.00 10.50 12.76
N ASP A 222 15.53 10.14 13.94
CA ASP A 222 16.90 9.63 14.12
C ASP A 222 16.97 8.10 14.07
N THR A 223 15.95 7.43 13.48
CA THR A 223 15.88 5.97 13.39
C THR A 223 16.14 5.47 11.97
N TRP A 224 16.68 4.24 11.86
CA TRP A 224 17.12 3.60 10.62
C TRP A 224 16.44 2.24 10.40
N TYR A 225 15.15 2.17 10.64
CA TYR A 225 14.39 0.91 10.54
C TYR A 225 14.42 0.30 9.14
N GLY A 226 14.42 1.10 8.09
CA GLY A 226 14.43 0.61 6.71
C GLY A 226 15.73 -0.12 6.38
N GLU A 227 16.85 0.47 6.75
CA GLU A 227 18.19 -0.10 6.56
C GLU A 227 18.38 -1.36 7.40
N GLU A 228 17.95 -1.33 8.67
CA GLU A 228 18.01 -2.48 9.57
C GLU A 228 17.20 -3.65 8.99
N MET A 229 15.94 -3.41 8.59
CA MET A 229 15.09 -4.45 7.99
C MET A 229 15.68 -5.02 6.71
N TRP A 230 16.20 -4.17 5.83
CA TRP A 230 16.77 -4.64 4.58
C TRP A 230 18.02 -5.47 4.79
N ALA A 231 18.92 -5.04 5.68
CA ALA A 231 20.14 -5.81 6.02
C ALA A 231 19.80 -7.18 6.61
N LEU A 232 18.81 -7.26 7.52
CA LEU A 232 18.34 -8.52 8.07
C LEU A 232 17.68 -9.41 7.01
N TYR A 233 16.94 -8.83 6.07
CA TYR A 233 16.32 -9.56 4.96
C TYR A 233 17.38 -10.16 4.01
N GLU A 234 18.39 -9.37 3.63
CA GLU A 234 19.49 -9.85 2.77
C GLU A 234 20.32 -10.95 3.45
N ALA A 235 20.49 -10.87 4.77
CA ALA A 235 21.18 -11.91 5.56
C ALA A 235 20.32 -13.17 5.76
N GLY A 236 19.00 -13.11 5.51
CA GLY A 236 18.07 -14.21 5.80
C GLY A 236 17.67 -14.32 7.27
N ASP A 237 17.98 -13.30 8.08
CA ASP A 237 17.78 -13.26 9.53
C ASP A 237 16.47 -12.57 9.94
N LEU A 238 15.78 -11.91 9.00
CA LEU A 238 14.53 -11.22 9.29
C LEU A 238 13.40 -12.25 9.50
N GLN A 239 12.77 -12.18 10.67
CA GLN A 239 11.60 -12.98 11.04
C GLN A 239 10.38 -12.09 11.33
N PRO A 240 9.14 -12.62 11.23
CA PRO A 240 7.92 -11.83 11.45
C PRO A 240 7.81 -11.17 12.83
N ASP A 241 8.52 -11.69 13.82
CA ASP A 241 8.58 -11.21 15.21
C ASP A 241 9.95 -10.64 15.61
N THR A 242 10.85 -10.44 14.62
CA THR A 242 12.16 -9.80 14.86
C THR A 242 11.95 -8.47 15.58
N ARG A 243 12.61 -8.31 16.73
CA ARG A 243 12.60 -7.06 17.47
C ARG A 243 13.52 -6.05 16.79
N LEU A 244 12.93 -5.16 16.05
CA LEU A 244 13.63 -4.05 15.42
C LEU A 244 14.05 -3.01 16.45
N THR A 245 15.22 -2.41 16.26
CA THR A 245 15.83 -1.44 17.17
C THR A 245 15.80 -0.01 16.65
N GLY A 246 15.61 0.15 15.34
CA GLY A 246 15.76 1.42 14.63
C GLY A 246 17.22 1.90 14.57
N ARG A 247 18.19 1.04 14.89
CA ARG A 247 19.62 1.34 14.85
C ARG A 247 20.26 0.56 13.73
N PHE A 248 21.01 1.23 12.91
CA PHE A 248 21.79 0.62 11.85
C PHE A 248 23.16 1.29 11.77
N THR A 249 24.20 0.49 11.76
CA THR A 249 25.56 0.98 11.51
C THR A 249 25.97 0.46 10.13
N PRO A 250 26.10 1.35 9.12
CA PRO A 250 26.53 0.91 7.80
C PRO A 250 27.91 0.25 7.91
N ASP A 251 28.06 -0.93 7.28
CA ASP A 251 29.40 -1.46 7.05
C ASP A 251 30.06 -0.60 5.96
N LEU A 252 30.91 0.32 6.39
CA LEU A 252 31.60 1.28 5.51
C LEU A 252 32.50 0.61 4.46
N ARG A 253 32.64 -0.72 4.50
CA ARG A 253 33.42 -1.49 3.52
C ARG A 253 32.67 -1.77 2.21
N SER A 254 31.36 -1.56 2.17
CA SER A 254 30.50 -1.84 1.00
C SER A 254 29.61 -0.68 0.56
N VAL A 255 29.77 0.52 1.12
CA VAL A 255 28.91 1.66 0.79
C VAL A 255 29.40 2.32 -0.48
N ASP A 256 28.64 2.12 -1.56
CA ASP A 256 28.63 3.04 -2.69
C ASP A 256 28.02 4.38 -2.23
N LEU A 257 28.92 5.31 -1.91
CA LEU A 257 28.58 6.66 -1.43
C LEU A 257 27.73 7.44 -2.46
N ASP A 258 27.74 7.05 -3.71
CA ASP A 258 27.00 7.70 -4.79
C ASP A 258 25.51 7.31 -4.74
N SER A 259 25.18 6.06 -4.41
CA SER A 259 23.79 5.61 -4.25
C SER A 259 23.10 6.23 -3.04
N VAL A 260 23.84 6.50 -1.95
CA VAL A 260 23.31 7.19 -0.75
C VAL A 260 23.06 8.67 -1.05
N ARG A 261 23.93 9.33 -1.82
CA ARG A 261 23.74 10.71 -2.26
C ARG A 261 22.56 10.87 -3.21
N GLU A 262 22.38 9.95 -4.15
CA GLU A 262 21.24 9.92 -5.07
C GLU A 262 19.91 9.78 -4.30
N ALA A 263 19.82 8.84 -3.37
CA ALA A 263 18.60 8.64 -2.56
C ALA A 263 18.26 9.87 -1.71
N ILE A 264 19.26 10.57 -1.16
CA ILE A 264 19.05 11.81 -0.40
C ILE A 264 18.60 12.96 -1.34
N ASN A 265 19.17 13.06 -2.52
CA ASN A 265 18.79 14.10 -3.48
C ASN A 265 17.38 13.88 -4.04
N ASP A 266 17.02 12.64 -4.36
CA ASP A 266 15.67 12.27 -4.83
C ASP A 266 14.60 12.55 -3.76
N ALA A 267 14.90 12.25 -2.49
CA ALA A 267 14.00 12.56 -1.38
C ALA A 267 13.80 14.08 -1.18
N ARG A 268 14.86 14.87 -1.35
CA ARG A 268 14.81 16.34 -1.28
C ARG A 268 14.03 16.94 -2.44
N GLU A 269 14.23 16.44 -3.66
CA GLU A 269 13.54 16.92 -4.86
C GLU A 269 12.04 16.63 -4.80
N LEU A 270 11.66 15.43 -4.34
CA LEU A 270 10.26 15.06 -4.10
C LEU A 270 9.60 15.92 -3.01
N ALA A 271 10.33 16.27 -1.95
CA ALA A 271 9.83 17.15 -0.89
C ALA A 271 9.60 18.58 -1.42
N LEU A 272 10.51 19.09 -2.25
CA LEU A 272 10.39 20.41 -2.89
C LEU A 272 9.20 20.47 -3.87
N ILE A 273 9.02 19.44 -4.69
CA ILE A 273 7.88 19.33 -5.63
C ILE A 273 6.54 19.30 -4.88
N ARG A 274 6.49 18.58 -3.75
CA ARG A 274 5.28 18.54 -2.89
C ARG A 274 4.99 19.88 -2.23
N GLN A 275 6.01 20.60 -1.81
CA GLN A 275 5.87 21.92 -1.21
C GLN A 275 5.38 22.96 -2.25
N GLN A 276 5.95 22.98 -3.44
CA GLN A 276 5.53 23.86 -4.54
C GLN A 276 4.11 23.54 -5.02
N GLY A 277 3.71 22.26 -5.03
CA GLY A 277 2.34 21.86 -5.38
C GLY A 277 1.28 22.27 -4.33
N ARG A 278 1.69 22.47 -3.06
CA ARG A 278 0.80 23.01 -2.01
C ARG A 278 0.68 24.52 -2.11
N GLU A 279 1.79 25.23 -2.30
CA GLU A 279 1.80 26.68 -2.46
C GLU A 279 0.99 27.14 -3.68
N ALA A 280 0.98 26.36 -4.78
CA ALA A 280 0.16 26.64 -5.97
C ALA A 280 -1.35 26.33 -5.79
N GLN A 281 -1.74 25.54 -4.77
CA GLN A 281 -3.16 25.26 -4.46
C GLN A 281 -3.75 26.22 -3.42
N ASP A 282 -2.92 26.94 -2.69
CA ASP A 282 -3.33 27.93 -1.71
C ASP A 282 -3.43 29.34 -2.32
N GLU A 283 -3.02 29.55 -3.58
CA GLU A 283 -3.10 30.81 -4.33
C GLU A 283 -4.30 30.90 -5.31
N ASP A 284 -5.11 29.83 -5.46
CA ASP A 284 -6.37 29.82 -6.25
C ASP A 284 -7.61 29.70 -5.31
#